data_a2126d20338eb96d34efd7b27d4c46b1
#
_entry.id   a2126d20338eb96d34efd7b27d4c46b1
#
_cell.length_a   1.000
_cell.length_b   1.000
_cell.length_c   1.000
_cell.angle_alpha   90.00
_cell.angle_beta   90.00
_cell.angle_gamma   90.00
#
_symmetry.space_group_name_H-M   'P 1'
#
loop_
_entity.id
_entity.type
_entity.pdbx_description
1 polymer ?
#
loop_
_entity_poly.entity_id
_entity_poly.type
_entity_poly.pdbx_seq_one_letter_code
_entity_poly.pdbx_strand_id
1 'polypeptide(L)'
;MGYAPLLEMLEPAIAAGHTRLAVIGIPCQIYALRALEPELGLDHLVVIGTPCSDNTSTENFHEFLSLLDDDPEQINYLEFMPDFHVELRFKTGPKRRIPFLQLPIADLRDDFFPLTCRTCVDYVNTLSDITVGYMGGRGEQWLLVRNQRGREALQHIRSELSLKAPTSSGKRYSAVKGFIENTRRATGGLPLRKMPQWLRPIVGKIMPLTGPKGLEFARTRLEMKAAESILHLRRAAPKRLRTMIPDHVWKLAEPYGITAQEDER
;
A
#
# COMPACT_ATOMS: atom_id res chain seq x y z
N MET A 1 -6.42 7.41 -11.73
CA MET A 1 -7.35 6.75 -10.84
C MET A 1 -8.24 7.78 -10.23
N GLY A 2 -9.50 7.65 -10.46
CA GLY A 2 -10.49 8.56 -9.93
C GLY A 2 -11.29 7.95 -8.78
N TYR A 3 -12.00 8.78 -8.08
CA TYR A 3 -13.05 8.37 -7.14
C TYR A 3 -14.31 7.89 -7.88
N ALA A 4 -14.36 8.11 -9.20
CA ALA A 4 -15.49 7.77 -10.05
C ALA A 4 -16.03 6.35 -9.82
N PRO A 5 -15.21 5.27 -9.80
CA PRO A 5 -15.75 3.94 -9.56
C PRO A 5 -16.44 3.77 -8.21
N LEU A 6 -16.00 4.48 -7.16
CA LEU A 6 -16.65 4.45 -5.86
C LEU A 6 -18.00 5.15 -5.90
N LEU A 7 -18.05 6.33 -6.51
CA LEU A 7 -19.28 7.12 -6.63
C LEU A 7 -20.30 6.42 -7.54
N GLU A 8 -19.87 5.85 -8.66
CA GLU A 8 -20.69 5.04 -9.56
C GLU A 8 -21.36 3.84 -8.87
N MET A 9 -20.74 3.30 -7.81
CA MET A 9 -21.34 2.24 -7.00
C MET A 9 -22.28 2.76 -5.92
N LEU A 10 -21.97 3.92 -5.32
CA LEU A 10 -22.73 4.48 -4.20
C LEU A 10 -24.05 5.10 -4.66
N GLU A 11 -24.02 5.87 -5.75
CA GLU A 11 -25.20 6.59 -6.24
C GLU A 11 -26.40 5.64 -6.53
N PRO A 12 -26.24 4.52 -7.26
CA PRO A 12 -27.35 3.59 -7.48
C PRO A 12 -27.87 2.95 -6.19
N ALA A 13 -26.99 2.64 -5.24
CA ALA A 13 -27.39 2.04 -3.98
C ALA A 13 -28.24 3.03 -3.13
N ILE A 14 -27.83 4.29 -3.06
CA ILE A 14 -28.57 5.33 -2.35
C ILE A 14 -29.89 5.63 -3.08
N ALA A 15 -29.88 5.72 -4.38
CA ALA A 15 -31.09 5.95 -5.20
C ALA A 15 -32.10 4.79 -5.06
N ALA A 16 -31.65 3.57 -4.80
CA ALA A 16 -32.48 2.42 -4.48
C ALA A 16 -33.04 2.43 -3.03
N GLY A 17 -32.73 3.47 -2.25
CA GLY A 17 -33.21 3.65 -0.89
C GLY A 17 -32.40 2.91 0.18
N HIS A 18 -31.22 2.44 -0.14
CA HIS A 18 -30.34 1.82 0.86
C HIS A 18 -29.70 2.90 1.75
N THR A 19 -30.01 2.91 3.03
CA THR A 19 -29.47 3.85 4.03
C THR A 19 -28.38 3.22 4.91
N ARG A 20 -28.13 1.93 4.78
CA ARG A 20 -27.12 1.16 5.54
C ARG A 20 -26.17 0.48 4.56
N LEU A 21 -24.94 0.92 4.52
CA LEU A 21 -23.94 0.45 3.55
C LEU A 21 -22.66 -0.03 4.24
N ALA A 22 -22.00 -0.99 3.62
CA ALA A 22 -20.62 -1.35 3.89
C ALA A 22 -19.77 -1.09 2.63
N VAL A 23 -18.67 -0.38 2.79
CA VAL A 23 -17.79 -0.01 1.67
C VAL A 23 -16.38 -0.52 1.93
N ILE A 24 -15.81 -1.20 0.94
CA ILE A 24 -14.40 -1.62 0.94
C ILE A 24 -13.63 -0.70 0.01
N GLY A 25 -12.50 -0.15 0.48
CA GLY A 25 -11.71 0.75 -0.35
C GLY A 25 -10.28 0.98 0.12
N ILE A 26 -9.49 1.59 -0.75
CA ILE A 26 -8.12 2.04 -0.48
C ILE A 26 -8.14 3.44 0.18
N PRO A 27 -7.04 3.88 0.84
CA PRO A 27 -7.03 5.12 1.63
C PRO A 27 -7.60 6.35 0.93
N CYS A 28 -7.20 6.63 -0.31
CA CYS A 28 -7.68 7.81 -1.03
C CYS A 28 -9.18 7.77 -1.34
N GLN A 29 -9.74 6.59 -1.63
CA GLN A 29 -11.19 6.40 -1.81
C GLN A 29 -11.94 6.63 -0.49
N ILE A 30 -11.41 6.07 0.60
CA ILE A 30 -12.02 6.23 1.92
C ILE A 30 -11.93 7.66 2.41
N TYR A 31 -10.85 8.38 2.12
CA TYR A 31 -10.73 9.80 2.41
C TYR A 31 -11.86 10.61 1.74
N ALA A 32 -12.09 10.37 0.44
CA ALA A 32 -13.18 11.01 -0.30
C ALA A 32 -14.55 10.62 0.25
N LEU A 33 -14.77 9.33 0.53
CA LEU A 33 -16.03 8.84 1.11
C LEU A 33 -16.32 9.50 2.45
N ARG A 34 -15.33 9.62 3.34
CA ARG A 34 -15.51 10.28 4.63
C ARG A 34 -15.83 11.77 4.51
N ALA A 35 -15.25 12.44 3.52
CA ALA A 35 -15.57 13.83 3.25
C ALA A 35 -17.03 14.03 2.78
N LEU A 36 -17.56 13.05 2.05
CA LEU A 36 -18.94 13.07 1.55
C LEU A 36 -19.96 12.48 2.54
N GLU A 37 -19.54 11.68 3.50
CA GLU A 37 -20.43 10.94 4.42
C GLU A 37 -21.57 11.79 5.03
N PRO A 38 -21.34 13.05 5.47
CA PRO A 38 -22.42 13.89 6.02
C PRO A 38 -23.53 14.23 5.02
N GLU A 39 -23.21 14.19 3.71
CA GLU A 39 -24.13 14.58 2.63
C GLU A 39 -24.86 13.38 2.02
N LEU A 40 -24.40 12.15 2.30
CA LEU A 40 -24.96 10.93 1.69
C LEU A 40 -26.30 10.48 2.30
N GLY A 41 -26.73 11.06 3.43
CA GLY A 41 -28.00 10.70 4.09
C GLY A 41 -28.07 9.25 4.55
N LEU A 42 -26.94 8.63 4.90
CA LEU A 42 -26.86 7.25 5.38
C LEU A 42 -27.10 7.16 6.89
N ASP A 43 -27.97 6.25 7.31
CA ASP A 43 -28.17 5.92 8.73
C ASP A 43 -26.97 5.18 9.32
N HIS A 44 -26.28 4.37 8.49
CA HIS A 44 -25.14 3.59 8.94
C HIS A 44 -24.17 3.29 7.80
N LEU A 45 -22.91 3.65 8.00
CA LEU A 45 -21.82 3.37 7.06
C LEU A 45 -20.68 2.66 7.79
N VAL A 46 -20.40 1.42 7.37
CA VAL A 46 -19.19 0.69 7.79
C VAL A 46 -18.14 0.77 6.69
N VAL A 47 -16.94 1.17 7.06
CA VAL A 47 -15.83 1.29 6.12
C VAL A 47 -14.74 0.28 6.44
N ILE A 48 -14.51 -0.62 5.50
CA ILE A 48 -13.44 -1.61 5.56
C ILE A 48 -12.30 -1.15 4.65
N GLY A 49 -11.20 -0.76 5.26
CA GLY A 49 -10.02 -0.30 4.55
C GLY A 49 -9.08 -1.44 4.17
N THR A 50 -8.42 -1.30 3.04
CA THR A 50 -7.25 -2.12 2.68
C THR A 50 -6.00 -1.26 2.70
N PRO A 51 -4.82 -1.79 3.12
CA PRO A 51 -3.56 -1.04 3.02
C PRO A 51 -3.22 -0.76 1.56
N CYS A 52 -2.60 0.39 1.30
CA CYS A 52 -2.18 0.73 -0.05
C CYS A 52 -0.82 1.41 -0.03
N SER A 53 0.17 0.83 -0.70
CA SER A 53 1.49 1.47 -0.85
C SER A 53 1.49 2.50 -1.95
N ASP A 54 1.10 2.06 -3.14
CA ASP A 54 1.03 2.86 -4.35
C ASP A 54 0.01 2.23 -5.30
N ASN A 55 -0.46 3.03 -6.24
CA ASN A 55 -1.34 2.59 -7.30
C ASN A 55 -0.92 3.27 -8.62
N THR A 56 -1.36 2.74 -9.73
CA THR A 56 -1.03 3.25 -11.05
C THR A 56 -2.28 3.33 -11.94
N SER A 57 -2.17 3.90 -13.13
CA SER A 57 -3.27 3.88 -14.11
C SER A 57 -3.43 2.49 -14.73
N THR A 58 -4.58 2.25 -15.33
CA THR A 58 -4.84 1.00 -16.05
C THR A 58 -3.83 0.81 -17.20
N GLU A 59 -3.54 1.88 -17.93
CA GLU A 59 -2.59 1.88 -19.03
C GLU A 59 -1.18 1.51 -18.57
N ASN A 60 -0.68 2.16 -17.51
CA ASN A 60 0.63 1.85 -16.94
C ASN A 60 0.67 0.40 -16.41
N PHE A 61 -0.44 -0.09 -15.85
CA PHE A 61 -0.52 -1.47 -15.39
C PHE A 61 -0.44 -2.46 -16.56
N HIS A 62 -1.11 -2.19 -17.67
CA HIS A 62 -1.00 -2.99 -18.89
C HIS A 62 0.42 -2.97 -19.47
N GLU A 63 1.08 -1.80 -19.48
CA GLU A 63 2.50 -1.69 -19.84
C GLU A 63 3.37 -2.60 -18.96
N PHE A 64 3.15 -2.60 -17.65
CA PHE A 64 3.85 -3.49 -16.74
C PHE A 64 3.61 -4.98 -17.04
N LEU A 65 2.36 -5.37 -17.32
CA LEU A 65 2.05 -6.75 -17.71
C LEU A 65 2.76 -7.17 -19.00
N SER A 66 2.91 -6.26 -19.97
CA SER A 66 3.66 -6.50 -21.22
C SER A 66 5.16 -6.67 -21.00
N LEU A 67 5.71 -6.18 -19.88
CA LEU A 67 7.09 -6.49 -19.49
C LEU A 67 7.23 -7.88 -18.83
N LEU A 68 6.12 -8.46 -18.37
CA LEU A 68 6.12 -9.76 -17.70
C LEU A 68 5.86 -10.92 -18.67
N ASP A 69 5.09 -10.67 -19.73
CA ASP A 69 4.70 -11.69 -20.69
C ASP A 69 4.46 -11.10 -22.08
N ASP A 70 4.79 -11.84 -23.12
CA ASP A 70 4.59 -11.43 -24.53
C ASP A 70 3.10 -11.35 -24.88
N ASP A 71 2.23 -12.11 -24.19
CA ASP A 71 0.78 -12.04 -24.31
C ASP A 71 0.15 -11.70 -22.95
N PRO A 72 0.15 -10.40 -22.56
CA PRO A 72 -0.34 -9.97 -21.26
C PRO A 72 -1.83 -10.25 -21.04
N GLU A 73 -2.63 -10.41 -22.11
CA GLU A 73 -4.04 -10.77 -22.06
C GLU A 73 -4.29 -12.18 -21.48
N GLN A 74 -3.29 -13.03 -21.49
CA GLN A 74 -3.37 -14.36 -20.84
C GLN A 74 -3.27 -14.27 -19.32
N ILE A 75 -2.72 -13.18 -18.77
CA ILE A 75 -2.59 -13.01 -17.32
C ILE A 75 -3.97 -12.63 -16.76
N ASN A 76 -4.58 -13.54 -16.00
CA ASN A 76 -5.87 -13.30 -15.34
C ASN A 76 -5.74 -13.03 -13.84
N TYR A 77 -4.54 -13.17 -13.27
CA TYR A 77 -4.29 -12.95 -11.87
C TYR A 77 -2.83 -12.59 -11.60
N LEU A 78 -2.61 -11.60 -10.74
CA LEU A 78 -1.29 -11.18 -10.25
C LEU A 78 -1.40 -10.90 -8.76
N GLU A 79 -0.53 -11.53 -7.96
CA GLU A 79 -0.47 -11.30 -6.51
C GLU A 79 0.95 -11.21 -6.00
N PHE A 80 1.19 -10.24 -5.12
CA PHE A 80 2.43 -10.11 -4.35
C PHE A 80 2.36 -11.01 -3.11
N MET A 81 3.08 -12.12 -3.15
CA MET A 81 3.04 -13.15 -2.12
C MET A 81 3.86 -12.77 -0.87
N PRO A 82 3.53 -13.36 0.32
CA PRO A 82 4.23 -13.07 1.58
C PRO A 82 5.71 -13.44 1.61
N ASP A 83 6.12 -14.30 0.72
CA ASP A 83 7.50 -14.77 0.60
C ASP A 83 8.34 -13.97 -0.39
N PHE A 84 7.90 -12.74 -0.69
CA PHE A 84 8.55 -11.83 -1.63
C PHE A 84 8.63 -12.34 -3.07
N HIS A 85 7.65 -13.13 -3.50
CA HIS A 85 7.42 -13.48 -4.89
C HIS A 85 6.16 -12.80 -5.42
N VAL A 86 6.09 -12.66 -6.73
CA VAL A 86 4.86 -12.35 -7.46
C VAL A 86 4.38 -13.63 -8.14
N GLU A 87 3.14 -14.01 -7.87
CA GLU A 87 2.49 -15.13 -8.54
C GLU A 87 1.63 -14.60 -9.69
N LEU A 88 1.86 -15.13 -10.88
CA LEU A 88 1.04 -14.91 -12.07
C LEU A 88 0.24 -16.19 -12.36
N ARG A 89 -1.05 -16.03 -12.63
CA ARG A 89 -1.90 -17.09 -13.16
C ARG A 89 -2.39 -16.68 -14.53
N PHE A 90 -2.40 -17.64 -15.43
CA PHE A 90 -2.80 -17.44 -16.80
C PHE A 90 -4.19 -18.05 -17.06
N LYS A 91 -4.87 -17.60 -18.09
CA LYS A 91 -6.13 -18.20 -18.54
C LYS A 91 -5.93 -19.69 -18.87
N THR A 92 -4.77 -20.03 -19.41
CA THR A 92 -4.37 -21.39 -19.74
C THR A 92 -2.90 -21.62 -19.33
N GLY A 93 -2.55 -22.85 -18.94
CA GLY A 93 -1.18 -23.20 -18.59
C GLY A 93 -0.82 -23.09 -17.11
N PRO A 94 0.44 -23.34 -16.77
CA PRO A 94 0.92 -23.33 -15.39
C PRO A 94 1.07 -21.90 -14.85
N LYS A 95 0.92 -21.75 -13.54
CA LYS A 95 1.26 -20.50 -12.86
C LYS A 95 2.77 -20.27 -12.87
N ARG A 96 3.18 -18.99 -12.88
CA ARG A 96 4.56 -18.55 -12.81
C ARG A 96 4.80 -17.74 -11.54
N ARG A 97 5.96 -17.94 -10.92
CA ARG A 97 6.38 -17.17 -9.75
C ARG A 97 7.70 -16.47 -10.02
N ILE A 98 7.73 -15.19 -9.79
CA ILE A 98 8.89 -14.32 -10.04
C ILE A 98 9.31 -13.71 -8.69
N PRO A 99 10.58 -13.83 -8.26
CA PRO A 99 11.07 -13.11 -7.11
C PRO A 99 10.87 -11.60 -7.28
N PHE A 100 10.37 -10.90 -6.26
CA PHE A 100 10.02 -9.46 -6.35
C PHE A 100 11.17 -8.60 -6.90
N LEU A 101 12.41 -8.85 -6.47
CA LEU A 101 13.58 -8.09 -6.92
C LEU A 101 14.01 -8.40 -8.38
N GLN A 102 13.45 -9.44 -8.99
CA GLN A 102 13.68 -9.79 -10.38
C GLN A 102 12.59 -9.28 -11.33
N LEU A 103 11.57 -8.63 -10.79
CA LEU A 103 10.58 -7.94 -11.61
C LEU A 103 11.27 -6.84 -12.45
N PRO A 104 10.79 -6.58 -13.67
CA PRO A 104 11.34 -5.55 -14.56
C PRO A 104 10.97 -4.11 -14.13
N ILE A 105 10.98 -3.86 -12.81
CA ILE A 105 10.66 -2.54 -12.24
C ILE A 105 11.66 -1.47 -12.70
N ALA A 106 12.87 -1.88 -13.06
CA ALA A 106 13.87 -0.96 -13.59
C ALA A 106 13.50 -0.37 -14.97
N ASP A 107 12.65 -1.06 -15.71
CA ASP A 107 12.25 -0.71 -17.08
C ASP A 107 10.95 0.11 -17.12
N LEU A 108 10.28 0.24 -15.98
CA LEU A 108 9.10 1.09 -15.84
C LEU A 108 9.47 2.58 -16.01
N ARG A 109 8.54 3.37 -16.54
CA ARG A 109 8.68 4.83 -16.66
C ARG A 109 8.80 5.49 -15.27
N ASP A 110 9.38 6.69 -15.23
CA ASP A 110 9.57 7.44 -13.97
C ASP A 110 8.24 7.88 -13.34
N ASP A 111 7.22 8.11 -14.15
CA ASP A 111 5.86 8.51 -13.75
C ASP A 111 4.88 7.33 -13.61
N PHE A 112 5.39 6.08 -13.58
CA PHE A 112 4.57 4.88 -13.42
C PHE A 112 3.65 4.97 -12.20
N PHE A 113 4.18 5.42 -11.06
CA PHE A 113 3.39 5.79 -9.90
C PHE A 113 3.17 7.30 -9.89
N PRO A 114 1.92 7.78 -9.87
CA PRO A 114 1.64 9.21 -9.84
C PRO A 114 2.19 9.86 -8.55
N LEU A 115 2.55 11.13 -8.63
CA LEU A 115 3.12 11.87 -7.49
C LEU A 115 2.18 11.83 -6.27
N THR A 116 0.88 11.85 -6.47
CA THR A 116 -0.11 11.73 -5.41
C THR A 116 0.00 10.43 -4.61
N CYS A 117 0.36 9.32 -5.24
CA CYS A 117 0.66 8.07 -4.54
C CYS A 117 2.01 8.14 -3.82
N ARG A 118 3.03 8.66 -4.49
CA ARG A 118 4.41 8.75 -3.95
C ARG A 118 4.53 9.72 -2.78
N THR A 119 3.60 10.64 -2.63
CA THR A 119 3.51 11.60 -1.51
C THR A 119 2.37 11.29 -0.53
N CYS A 120 1.67 10.17 -0.70
CA CYS A 120 0.64 9.72 0.21
C CYS A 120 1.26 9.18 1.50
N VAL A 121 0.79 9.63 2.65
CA VAL A 121 1.29 9.20 3.97
C VAL A 121 0.41 8.11 4.62
N ASP A 122 -0.75 7.83 4.05
CA ASP A 122 -1.72 6.88 4.62
C ASP A 122 -1.59 5.49 3.99
N TYR A 123 -0.63 4.71 4.46
CA TYR A 123 -0.48 3.31 4.07
C TYR A 123 -1.57 2.41 4.65
N VAL A 124 -1.98 2.66 5.89
CA VAL A 124 -2.79 1.73 6.69
C VAL A 124 -4.28 2.04 6.67
N ASN A 125 -4.74 2.98 5.84
CA ASN A 125 -6.14 3.38 5.72
C ASN A 125 -6.72 3.90 7.03
N THR A 126 -6.20 5.02 7.50
CA THR A 126 -6.45 5.57 8.86
C THR A 126 -7.91 5.93 9.10
N LEU A 127 -8.66 6.28 8.07
CA LEU A 127 -10.06 6.71 8.15
C LEU A 127 -11.08 5.56 8.04
N SER A 128 -10.63 4.32 7.91
CA SER A 128 -11.52 3.15 7.95
C SER A 128 -12.00 2.83 9.37
N ASP A 129 -13.08 2.10 9.52
CA ASP A 129 -13.53 1.55 10.80
C ASP A 129 -12.74 0.30 11.16
N ILE A 130 -12.46 -0.51 10.15
CA ILE A 130 -11.60 -1.69 10.22
C ILE A 130 -10.63 -1.64 9.04
N THR A 131 -9.34 -1.90 9.26
CA THR A 131 -8.43 -2.20 8.17
C THR A 131 -8.13 -3.69 8.16
N VAL A 132 -8.33 -4.33 7.01
CA VAL A 132 -7.96 -5.73 6.76
C VAL A 132 -6.83 -5.72 5.75
N GLY A 133 -5.72 -6.37 6.09
CA GLY A 133 -4.56 -6.32 5.22
C GLY A 133 -3.72 -7.57 5.27
N TYR A 134 -3.13 -7.80 4.12
CA TYR A 134 -2.09 -8.75 3.92
C TYR A 134 -0.75 -8.14 4.35
N MET A 135 -0.06 -8.79 5.29
CA MET A 135 1.17 -8.25 5.84
C MET A 135 2.21 -9.32 6.12
N GLY A 136 2.56 -10.08 5.09
CA GLY A 136 3.61 -11.07 5.20
C GLY A 136 3.24 -12.28 6.07
N GLY A 137 1.95 -12.51 6.34
CA GLY A 137 1.43 -13.74 6.93
C GLY A 137 1.22 -14.81 5.86
N ARG A 138 1.31 -16.08 6.24
CA ARG A 138 1.02 -17.21 5.36
C ARG A 138 -0.46 -17.56 5.46
N GLY A 139 -1.28 -17.01 4.55
CA GLY A 139 -2.73 -17.27 4.53
C GLY A 139 -3.50 -16.59 5.67
N GLU A 140 -2.85 -15.71 6.44
CA GLU A 140 -3.47 -14.94 7.50
C GLU A 140 -3.50 -13.45 7.11
N GLN A 141 -4.60 -12.79 7.48
CA GLN A 141 -4.74 -11.34 7.35
C GLN A 141 -4.61 -10.72 8.74
N TRP A 142 -4.04 -9.54 8.82
CA TRP A 142 -4.12 -8.81 10.07
C TRP A 142 -5.29 -7.84 10.03
N LEU A 143 -5.80 -7.57 11.22
CA LEU A 143 -6.98 -6.77 11.44
C LEU A 143 -6.65 -5.61 12.37
N LEU A 144 -6.91 -4.37 11.94
CA LEU A 144 -6.88 -3.18 12.79
C LEU A 144 -8.30 -2.67 12.99
N VAL A 145 -8.77 -2.70 14.22
CA VAL A 145 -10.05 -2.12 14.62
C VAL A 145 -9.77 -0.72 15.16
N ARG A 146 -10.36 0.31 14.55
CA ARG A 146 -9.98 1.69 14.84
C ARG A 146 -10.92 2.45 15.73
N ASN A 147 -12.22 2.16 15.65
CA ASN A 147 -13.24 2.92 16.35
C ASN A 147 -14.39 2.01 16.82
N GLN A 148 -15.44 2.62 17.37
CA GLN A 148 -16.56 1.89 17.91
C GLN A 148 -17.35 1.15 16.81
N ARG A 149 -17.59 1.77 15.64
CA ARG A 149 -18.26 1.10 14.50
C ARG A 149 -17.52 -0.15 14.07
N GLY A 150 -16.20 -0.09 14.02
CA GLY A 150 -15.36 -1.24 13.72
C GLY A 150 -15.45 -2.34 14.78
N ARG A 151 -15.53 -1.99 16.06
CA ARG A 151 -15.73 -2.97 17.15
C ARG A 151 -17.08 -3.68 17.04
N GLU A 152 -18.13 -2.95 16.78
CA GLU A 152 -19.49 -3.47 16.60
C GLU A 152 -19.55 -4.41 15.38
N ALA A 153 -19.01 -3.97 14.22
CA ALA A 153 -18.94 -4.82 13.03
C ALA A 153 -18.18 -6.12 13.30
N LEU A 154 -17.06 -6.05 14.01
CA LEU A 154 -16.27 -7.24 14.36
C LEU A 154 -17.04 -8.17 15.33
N GLN A 155 -17.79 -7.62 16.28
CA GLN A 155 -18.59 -8.43 17.21
C GLN A 155 -19.62 -9.30 16.49
N HIS A 156 -20.26 -8.78 15.44
CA HIS A 156 -21.27 -9.49 14.65
C HIS A 156 -20.72 -10.73 13.92
N ILE A 157 -19.43 -10.69 13.56
CA ILE A 157 -18.79 -11.77 12.80
C ILE A 157 -17.72 -12.50 13.64
N ARG A 158 -17.68 -12.25 14.95
CA ARG A 158 -16.60 -12.77 15.81
C ARG A 158 -16.53 -14.29 15.84
N SER A 159 -17.68 -14.98 15.78
CA SER A 159 -17.77 -16.43 15.72
C SER A 159 -17.24 -17.04 14.43
N GLU A 160 -17.27 -16.27 13.34
CA GLU A 160 -16.80 -16.70 12.01
C GLU A 160 -15.27 -16.52 11.86
N LEU A 161 -14.60 -15.83 12.81
CA LEU A 161 -13.21 -15.46 12.71
C LEU A 161 -12.33 -16.27 13.67
N SER A 162 -11.25 -16.82 13.12
CA SER A 162 -10.16 -17.39 13.92
C SER A 162 -9.10 -16.31 14.18
N LEU A 163 -9.23 -15.58 15.30
CA LEU A 163 -8.29 -14.53 15.67
C LEU A 163 -7.10 -15.10 16.43
N LYS A 164 -5.89 -14.72 16.02
CA LYS A 164 -4.63 -15.10 16.66
C LYS A 164 -3.84 -13.84 17.01
N ALA A 165 -2.92 -13.97 17.97
CA ALA A 165 -1.96 -12.93 18.25
C ALA A 165 -1.07 -12.69 17.01
N PRO A 166 -0.77 -11.42 16.66
CA PRO A 166 0.05 -11.12 15.49
C PRO A 166 1.48 -11.62 15.69
N THR A 167 2.04 -12.24 14.65
CA THR A 167 3.46 -12.58 14.61
C THR A 167 4.31 -11.32 14.35
N SER A 168 5.56 -11.33 14.84
CA SER A 168 6.49 -10.22 14.66
C SER A 168 7.91 -10.77 14.57
N SER A 169 8.56 -10.63 13.41
CA SER A 169 9.94 -11.09 13.22
C SER A 169 10.63 -10.40 12.05
N GLY A 170 11.95 -10.53 11.98
CA GLY A 170 12.78 -10.02 10.90
C GLY A 170 13.42 -8.65 11.17
N LYS A 171 14.25 -8.20 10.22
CA LYS A 171 15.14 -7.02 10.37
C LYS A 171 14.51 -5.76 9.76
N ARG A 172 13.50 -5.20 10.43
CA ARG A 172 12.81 -3.98 9.98
C ARG A 172 13.73 -2.81 9.72
N TYR A 173 14.53 -2.41 10.70
CA TYR A 173 15.41 -1.24 10.60
C TYR A 173 16.34 -1.30 9.38
N SER A 174 16.97 -2.44 9.14
CA SER A 174 17.87 -2.62 8.00
C SER A 174 17.13 -2.56 6.65
N ALA A 175 15.91 -3.10 6.59
CA ALA A 175 15.08 -3.07 5.38
C ALA A 175 14.66 -1.63 5.03
N VAL A 176 14.20 -0.86 6.01
CA VAL A 176 13.81 0.56 5.82
C VAL A 176 15.02 1.41 5.45
N LYS A 177 16.15 1.24 6.15
CA LYS A 177 17.37 1.99 5.84
C LYS A 177 17.83 1.74 4.41
N GLY A 178 17.89 0.47 3.99
CA GLY A 178 18.27 0.11 2.62
C GLY A 178 17.32 0.69 1.57
N PHE A 179 16.02 0.70 1.84
CA PHE A 179 15.04 1.34 0.97
C PHE A 179 15.27 2.84 0.85
N ILE A 180 15.47 3.55 1.97
CA ILE A 180 15.72 5.01 1.99
C ILE A 180 16.99 5.35 1.20
N GLU A 181 18.07 4.60 1.38
CA GLU A 181 19.29 4.81 0.63
C GLU A 181 19.08 4.67 -0.88
N ASN A 182 18.35 3.62 -1.30
CA ASN A 182 18.00 3.42 -2.70
C ASN A 182 17.08 4.54 -3.23
N THR A 183 16.11 5.00 -2.44
CA THR A 183 15.22 6.12 -2.79
C THR A 183 16.01 7.43 -2.99
N ARG A 184 16.96 7.70 -2.10
CA ARG A 184 17.85 8.86 -2.24
C ARG A 184 18.71 8.79 -3.52
N ARG A 185 19.31 7.63 -3.81
CA ARG A 185 20.12 7.41 -5.00
C ARG A 185 19.30 7.46 -6.29
N ALA A 186 18.05 7.03 -6.25
CA ALA A 186 17.16 7.05 -7.40
C ALA A 186 16.74 8.46 -7.85
N THR A 187 17.02 9.48 -7.03
CA THR A 187 16.77 10.89 -7.36
C THR A 187 15.38 11.20 -7.94
N GLY A 188 14.35 10.54 -7.41
CA GLY A 188 12.96 10.68 -7.84
C GLY A 188 12.44 9.59 -8.76
N GLY A 189 13.32 8.77 -9.32
CA GLY A 189 12.95 7.54 -10.03
C GLY A 189 12.62 6.38 -9.08
N LEU A 190 12.39 5.21 -9.64
CA LEU A 190 12.09 4.01 -8.86
C LEU A 190 13.34 3.49 -8.14
N PRO A 191 13.29 3.24 -6.83
CA PRO A 191 14.47 2.86 -6.03
C PRO A 191 15.22 1.65 -6.56
N LEU A 192 14.49 0.66 -7.11
CA LEU A 192 15.08 -0.59 -7.58
C LEU A 192 16.02 -0.41 -8.79
N ARG A 193 15.87 0.68 -9.57
CA ARG A 193 16.78 0.98 -10.70
C ARG A 193 18.25 1.10 -10.30
N LYS A 194 18.50 1.54 -9.08
CA LYS A 194 19.87 1.75 -8.58
C LYS A 194 20.47 0.51 -7.91
N MET A 195 19.70 -0.57 -7.80
CA MET A 195 20.23 -1.84 -7.32
C MET A 195 20.88 -2.60 -8.49
N PRO A 196 22.17 -2.97 -8.39
CA PRO A 196 22.85 -3.73 -9.43
C PRO A 196 22.11 -5.03 -9.75
N GLN A 197 21.97 -5.36 -11.02
CA GLN A 197 21.22 -6.56 -11.46
C GLN A 197 21.79 -7.86 -10.88
N TRP A 198 23.12 -7.98 -10.81
CA TRP A 198 23.77 -9.16 -10.23
C TRP A 198 23.47 -9.38 -8.73
N LEU A 199 23.18 -8.29 -8.01
CA LEU A 199 22.86 -8.33 -6.57
C LEU A 199 21.41 -8.77 -6.30
N ARG A 200 20.50 -8.51 -7.23
CA ARG A 200 19.06 -8.77 -7.07
C ARG A 200 18.74 -10.25 -6.75
N PRO A 201 19.29 -11.25 -7.46
CA PRO A 201 19.04 -12.65 -7.13
C PRO A 201 19.55 -13.04 -5.75
N ILE A 202 20.69 -12.50 -5.33
CA ILE A 202 21.30 -12.78 -4.02
C ILE A 202 20.41 -12.23 -2.90
N VAL A 203 20.05 -10.96 -2.99
CA VAL A 203 19.16 -10.32 -2.02
C VAL A 203 17.78 -10.99 -2.05
N GLY A 204 17.25 -11.34 -3.22
CA GLY A 204 15.98 -12.04 -3.38
C GLY A 204 15.91 -13.39 -2.67
N LYS A 205 17.03 -14.12 -2.58
CA LYS A 205 17.12 -15.37 -1.79
C LYS A 205 17.21 -15.12 -0.28
N ILE A 206 17.82 -14.02 0.14
CA ILE A 206 18.03 -13.68 1.56
C ILE A 206 16.77 -13.04 2.17
N MET A 207 16.05 -12.24 1.38
CA MET A 207 14.86 -11.51 1.84
C MET A 207 13.80 -12.41 2.53
N PRO A 208 13.40 -13.56 1.99
CA PRO A 208 12.44 -14.43 2.64
C PRO A 208 12.90 -14.97 4.00
N LEU A 209 14.20 -15.04 4.23
CA LEU A 209 14.79 -15.56 5.46
C LEU A 209 14.92 -14.47 6.54
N THR A 210 15.35 -13.28 6.17
CA THR A 210 15.73 -12.21 7.10
C THR A 210 14.81 -11.01 7.06
N GLY A 211 13.98 -10.90 6.03
CA GLY A 211 13.05 -9.80 5.82
C GLY A 211 11.97 -9.73 6.89
N PRO A 212 11.39 -8.55 7.08
CA PRO A 212 10.33 -8.34 8.07
C PRO A 212 9.09 -9.18 7.75
N LYS A 213 8.46 -9.74 8.79
CA LYS A 213 7.26 -10.57 8.69
C LYS A 213 6.25 -10.16 9.76
N GLY A 214 4.96 -10.40 9.49
CA GLY A 214 3.88 -10.06 10.40
C GLY A 214 3.84 -8.56 10.71
N LEU A 215 3.78 -8.17 11.97
CA LEU A 215 3.76 -6.76 12.38
C LEU A 215 5.00 -5.99 11.93
N GLU A 216 6.17 -6.62 11.88
CA GLU A 216 7.38 -5.93 11.40
C GLU A 216 7.30 -5.62 9.91
N PHE A 217 6.62 -6.44 9.11
CA PHE A 217 6.36 -6.12 7.70
C PHE A 217 5.45 -4.87 7.58
N ALA A 218 4.38 -4.82 8.36
CA ALA A 218 3.47 -3.69 8.39
C ALA A 218 4.17 -2.37 8.75
N ARG A 219 4.93 -2.42 9.84
CA ARG A 219 5.71 -1.27 10.31
C ARG A 219 6.76 -0.83 9.29
N THR A 220 7.43 -1.81 8.65
CA THR A 220 8.38 -1.54 7.57
C THR A 220 7.73 -0.75 6.44
N ARG A 221 6.56 -1.20 5.97
CA ARG A 221 5.84 -0.52 4.88
C ARG A 221 5.39 0.89 5.28
N LEU A 222 4.90 1.05 6.50
CA LEU A 222 4.50 2.34 7.04
C LEU A 222 5.69 3.33 7.11
N GLU A 223 6.82 2.88 7.64
CA GLU A 223 8.04 3.71 7.76
C GLU A 223 8.68 4.02 6.42
N MET A 224 8.71 3.04 5.50
CA MET A 224 9.15 3.27 4.11
C MET A 224 8.30 4.33 3.44
N LYS A 225 6.96 4.23 3.58
CA LYS A 225 6.04 5.18 2.96
C LYS A 225 6.16 6.58 3.55
N ALA A 226 6.33 6.69 4.87
CA ALA A 226 6.59 7.97 5.53
C ALA A 226 7.87 8.64 4.99
N ALA A 227 8.98 7.89 4.95
CA ALA A 227 10.26 8.38 4.45
C ALA A 227 10.20 8.75 2.96
N GLU A 228 9.58 7.90 2.13
CA GLU A 228 9.40 8.14 0.71
C GLU A 228 8.61 9.42 0.44
N SER A 229 7.49 9.61 1.12
CA SER A 229 6.63 10.79 0.97
C SER A 229 7.39 12.08 1.30
N ILE A 230 8.15 12.10 2.39
CA ILE A 230 8.98 13.25 2.76
C ILE A 230 10.04 13.53 1.67
N LEU A 231 10.76 12.50 1.23
CA LEU A 231 11.82 12.65 0.22
C LEU A 231 11.29 13.13 -1.12
N HIS A 232 10.12 12.65 -1.55
CA HIS A 232 9.49 13.11 -2.79
C HIS A 232 8.94 14.52 -2.68
N LEU A 233 8.30 14.88 -1.57
CA LEU A 233 7.81 16.25 -1.35
C LEU A 233 8.95 17.26 -1.27
N ARG A 234 10.05 16.94 -0.58
CA ARG A 234 11.25 17.81 -0.55
C ARG A 234 11.76 18.14 -1.94
N ARG A 235 11.68 17.19 -2.87
CA ARG A 235 12.11 17.41 -4.25
C ARG A 235 11.06 18.11 -5.11
N ALA A 236 9.81 17.62 -5.09
CA ALA A 236 8.80 18.05 -6.04
C ALA A 236 8.03 19.30 -5.58
N ALA A 237 7.81 19.45 -4.28
CA ALA A 237 6.98 20.52 -3.72
C ALA A 237 7.40 20.86 -2.28
N PRO A 238 8.62 21.37 -2.04
CA PRO A 238 9.16 21.59 -0.69
C PRO A 238 8.27 22.50 0.17
N LYS A 239 7.62 23.51 -0.42
CA LYS A 239 6.68 24.40 0.28
C LYS A 239 5.43 23.68 0.81
N ARG A 240 5.14 22.47 0.34
CA ARG A 240 3.99 21.67 0.77
C ARG A 240 4.26 20.77 1.97
N LEU A 241 5.51 20.58 2.37
CA LEU A 241 5.86 19.71 3.51
C LEU A 241 5.11 20.08 4.78
N ARG A 242 5.12 21.36 5.13
CA ARG A 242 4.44 21.89 6.32
C ARG A 242 2.95 21.54 6.39
N THR A 243 2.28 21.49 5.25
CA THR A 243 0.82 21.26 5.18
C THR A 243 0.46 19.80 4.90
N MET A 244 1.37 19.02 4.31
CA MET A 244 1.09 17.66 3.85
C MET A 244 1.71 16.58 4.75
N ILE A 245 2.73 16.89 5.54
CA ILE A 245 3.38 15.92 6.41
C ILE A 245 3.00 16.19 7.87
N PRO A 246 2.10 15.40 8.45
CA PRO A 246 1.73 15.55 9.86
C PRO A 246 2.85 15.04 10.79
N ASP A 247 2.85 15.50 12.04
CA ASP A 247 3.90 15.22 13.04
C ASP A 247 4.19 13.74 13.26
N HIS A 248 3.17 12.89 13.22
CA HIS A 248 3.36 11.46 13.40
C HIS A 248 4.16 10.82 12.26
N VAL A 249 4.12 11.38 11.05
CA VAL A 249 4.91 10.90 9.91
C VAL A 249 6.38 11.27 10.07
N TRP A 250 6.67 12.46 10.59
CA TRP A 250 8.04 12.85 10.96
C TRP A 250 8.62 11.89 12.00
N LYS A 251 7.86 11.55 13.05
CA LYS A 251 8.27 10.59 14.08
C LYS A 251 8.59 9.20 13.54
N LEU A 252 7.90 8.76 12.47
CA LEU A 252 8.18 7.49 11.80
C LEU A 252 9.51 7.51 11.01
N ALA A 253 9.90 8.67 10.48
CA ALA A 253 11.09 8.84 9.65
C ALA A 253 12.35 9.23 10.45
N GLU A 254 12.17 9.80 11.65
CA GLU A 254 13.23 10.27 12.54
C GLU A 254 14.30 9.21 12.87
N PRO A 255 13.95 7.93 13.18
CA PRO A 255 14.94 6.89 13.46
C PRO A 255 15.91 6.63 12.31
N TYR A 256 15.59 7.11 11.11
CA TYR A 256 16.37 6.96 9.88
C TYR A 256 17.11 8.24 9.46
N GLY A 257 17.18 9.23 10.37
CA GLY A 257 17.86 10.49 10.12
C GLY A 257 17.10 11.41 9.14
N ILE A 258 15.79 11.28 9.05
CA ILE A 258 14.91 12.17 8.28
C ILE A 258 14.09 12.99 9.28
N THR A 259 14.59 14.19 9.59
CA THR A 259 13.97 15.13 10.53
C THR A 259 13.45 16.36 9.79
N ALA A 260 12.44 17.02 10.32
CA ALA A 260 11.94 18.27 9.77
C ALA A 260 12.95 19.41 10.00
N GLN A 261 13.16 20.23 9.00
CA GLN A 261 13.89 21.49 9.09
C GLN A 261 12.97 22.60 9.66
N GLU A 262 13.52 23.73 10.08
CA GLU A 262 12.71 24.80 10.70
C GLU A 262 11.60 25.32 9.77
N ASP A 263 11.87 25.41 8.48
CA ASP A 263 10.93 25.87 7.46
C ASP A 263 9.92 24.79 7.00
N GLU A 264 10.11 23.55 7.43
CA GLU A 264 9.25 22.40 7.09
C GLU A 264 8.19 22.08 8.16
N ARG A 265 8.23 22.79 9.32
CA ARG A 265 7.28 22.61 10.43
C ARG A 265 6.22 23.71 10.50
#